data_a63b10512e8a37b062583c3bc11c382e
#
_entry.id   a63b10512e8a37b062583c3bc11c382e
#
_cell.length_a   1.000
_cell.length_b   1.000
_cell.length_c   1.000
_cell.angle_alpha   90.00
_cell.angle_beta   90.00
_cell.angle_gamma   90.00
#
_symmetry.space_group_name_H-M   'P 1'
#
loop_
_entity.id
_entity.type
_entity.pdbx_description
1 polymer ?
#
loop_
_entity_poly.entity_id
_entity_poly.type
_entity_poly.pdbx_seq_one_letter_code
_entity_poly.pdbx_strand_id
1 'polypeptide(L)'
;MPPPSLPNLPGYAWDTRVQGGRYRVVNADGSLGRFVSESEIADILREMYDRTDKQLAALAAAMTIGSISPSLFQRAVMEQLKNLHLSTAALGAGGWEQVDGRLYGRAGRVLSDEYRYLSRFMREYEGGEITPEQAIARAGLYADGAYGQYRRETDRRMRLAGVQEEWLRTEPGACNVCRLAESDGWVELGTHEIPKHPSCRCHKEYRIRDE
;
A
#
# COMPACT_ATOMS: atom_id res chain seq x y z
N MET A 1 6.11 0.36 21.94
CA MET A 1 6.59 -0.60 20.92
C MET A 1 7.41 0.19 19.93
N PRO A 2 8.61 -0.25 19.57
CA PRO A 2 9.33 0.40 18.47
C PRO A 2 8.45 0.31 17.22
N PRO A 3 8.44 1.35 16.34
CA PRO A 3 7.73 1.27 15.09
C PRO A 3 8.24 0.05 14.31
N PRO A 4 7.36 -0.67 13.60
CA PRO A 4 7.80 -1.75 12.73
C PRO A 4 8.88 -1.18 11.80
N SER A 5 10.01 -1.87 11.70
CA SER A 5 11.01 -1.47 10.72
C SER A 5 10.34 -1.47 9.36
N LEU A 6 10.27 -0.30 8.69
CA LEU A 6 10.13 -0.30 7.25
C LEU A 6 11.08 -1.36 6.72
N PRO A 7 10.69 -2.14 5.72
CA PRO A 7 11.72 -2.67 4.88
C PRO A 7 12.56 -1.45 4.54
N ASN A 8 13.75 -1.37 5.15
CA ASN A 8 14.70 -0.34 4.78
C ASN A 8 14.66 -0.30 3.26
N LEU A 9 14.29 0.83 2.69
CA LEU A 9 14.58 1.07 1.29
C LEU A 9 16.07 1.40 1.25
N PRO A 10 16.97 0.38 1.33
CA PRO A 10 18.40 0.65 1.34
C PRO A 10 18.70 1.33 0.02
N GLY A 11 19.33 2.47 0.09
CA GLY A 11 19.68 3.21 -1.09
C GLY A 11 18.66 4.29 -1.53
N TYR A 12 17.67 4.64 -0.71
CA TYR A 12 16.76 5.75 -0.98
C TYR A 12 16.71 6.74 0.19
N ALA A 13 16.63 8.04 -0.13
CA ALA A 13 16.42 9.11 0.84
C ALA A 13 15.29 10.02 0.41
N TRP A 14 14.58 10.58 1.38
CA TRP A 14 13.52 11.54 1.14
C TRP A 14 14.10 12.95 0.98
N ASP A 15 13.86 13.59 -0.17
CA ASP A 15 14.30 14.95 -0.47
C ASP A 15 13.13 15.93 -0.35
N THR A 16 13.16 16.77 0.68
CA THR A 16 12.15 17.79 0.97
C THR A 16 12.37 19.10 0.22
N ARG A 17 13.47 19.25 -0.51
CA ARG A 17 13.81 20.49 -1.26
C ARG A 17 12.95 20.65 -2.51
N VAL A 18 12.29 19.61 -2.96
CA VAL A 18 11.31 19.67 -4.05
C VAL A 18 9.89 19.72 -3.49
N GLN A 19 9.00 20.40 -4.19
CA GLN A 19 7.62 20.54 -3.77
C GLN A 19 6.93 19.18 -3.60
N GLY A 20 6.26 18.99 -2.48
CA GLY A 20 5.66 17.72 -2.11
C GLY A 20 6.66 16.65 -1.67
N GLY A 21 7.97 16.90 -1.76
CA GLY A 21 9.03 15.94 -1.49
C GLY A 21 9.06 14.78 -2.50
N ARG A 22 10.23 14.19 -2.72
CA ARG A 22 10.40 13.00 -3.57
C ARG A 22 11.52 12.12 -3.05
N TYR A 23 11.43 10.83 -3.31
CA TYR A 23 12.55 9.92 -3.05
C TYR A 23 13.67 10.10 -4.07
N ARG A 24 14.90 10.00 -3.58
CA ARG A 24 16.12 9.98 -4.40
C ARG A 24 16.96 8.75 -4.09
N VAL A 25 17.63 8.24 -5.09
CA VAL A 25 18.63 7.19 -4.91
C VAL A 25 19.79 7.78 -4.10
N VAL A 26 20.28 7.02 -3.12
CA VAL A 26 21.51 7.33 -2.40
C VAL A 26 22.67 6.62 -3.12
N ASN A 27 23.64 7.39 -3.61
CA ASN A 27 24.83 6.84 -4.26
C ASN A 27 25.73 6.13 -3.25
N ALA A 28 26.71 5.36 -3.73
CA ALA A 28 27.64 4.61 -2.90
C ALA A 28 28.50 5.53 -1.97
N ASP A 29 28.70 6.79 -2.35
CA ASP A 29 29.40 7.82 -1.56
C ASP A 29 28.48 8.56 -0.56
N GLY A 30 27.21 8.17 -0.46
CA GLY A 30 26.19 8.80 0.40
C GLY A 30 25.56 10.05 -0.19
N SER A 31 25.97 10.51 -1.36
CA SER A 31 25.35 11.66 -2.03
C SER A 31 23.95 11.31 -2.60
N LEU A 32 23.10 12.35 -2.76
CA LEU A 32 21.78 12.17 -3.38
C LEU A 32 21.90 12.10 -4.90
N GLY A 33 21.55 10.98 -5.47
CA GLY A 33 21.50 10.71 -6.91
C GLY A 33 20.22 11.21 -7.58
N ARG A 34 19.76 10.51 -8.61
CA ARG A 34 18.52 10.82 -9.34
C ARG A 34 17.25 10.66 -8.50
N PHE A 35 16.17 11.25 -8.93
CA PHE A 35 14.86 10.97 -8.36
C PHE A 35 14.39 9.55 -8.69
N VAL A 36 13.71 8.94 -7.73
CA VAL A 36 13.01 7.66 -7.91
C VAL A 36 11.74 7.93 -8.71
N SER A 37 11.50 7.12 -9.73
CA SER A 37 10.28 7.22 -10.53
C SER A 37 9.08 6.61 -9.80
N GLU A 38 7.87 7.01 -10.19
CA GLU A 38 6.64 6.41 -9.68
C GLU A 38 6.53 4.92 -10.05
N SER A 39 7.08 4.51 -11.19
CA SER A 39 7.15 3.10 -11.59
C SER A 39 8.03 2.29 -10.62
N GLU A 40 9.20 2.82 -10.23
CA GLU A 40 10.06 2.17 -9.24
C GLU A 40 9.38 2.06 -7.87
N ILE A 41 8.64 3.09 -7.44
CA ILE A 41 7.83 3.03 -6.22
C ILE A 41 6.74 1.96 -6.34
N ALA A 42 6.09 1.85 -7.50
CA ALA A 42 5.09 0.81 -7.76
C ALA A 42 5.70 -0.60 -7.69
N ASP A 43 6.94 -0.79 -8.17
CA ASP A 43 7.65 -2.06 -8.07
C ASP A 43 7.98 -2.43 -6.61
N ILE A 44 8.45 -1.46 -5.83
CA ILE A 44 8.69 -1.63 -4.38
C ILE A 44 7.41 -2.05 -3.66
N LEU A 45 6.31 -1.33 -3.91
CA LEU A 45 5.01 -1.65 -3.32
C LEU A 45 4.57 -3.07 -3.70
N ARG A 46 4.71 -3.45 -4.97
CA ARG A 46 4.38 -4.80 -5.43
C ARG A 46 5.18 -5.86 -4.70
N GLU A 47 6.49 -5.68 -4.55
CA GLU A 47 7.31 -6.62 -3.79
C GLU A 47 6.84 -6.76 -2.34
N MET A 48 6.44 -5.66 -1.71
CA MET A 48 5.88 -5.69 -0.35
C MET A 48 4.58 -6.51 -0.29
N TYR A 49 3.67 -6.33 -1.26
CA TYR A 49 2.40 -7.09 -1.33
C TYR A 49 2.64 -8.55 -1.61
N ASP A 50 3.42 -8.87 -2.65
CA ASP A 50 3.70 -10.26 -3.03
C ASP A 50 4.34 -11.04 -1.88
N ARG A 51 5.20 -10.38 -1.11
CA ARG A 51 5.80 -10.98 0.09
C ARG A 51 4.75 -11.22 1.16
N THR A 52 3.91 -10.23 1.44
CA THR A 52 2.86 -10.35 2.46
C THR A 52 1.81 -11.36 2.05
N ASP A 53 1.35 -11.34 0.78
CA ASP A 53 0.42 -12.33 0.22
C ASP A 53 0.92 -13.76 0.44
N LYS A 54 2.17 -14.04 0.07
CA LYS A 54 2.79 -15.35 0.29
C LYS A 54 2.86 -15.73 1.78
N GLN A 55 3.14 -14.76 2.66
CA GLN A 55 3.17 -15.01 4.10
C GLN A 55 1.77 -15.31 4.65
N LEU A 56 0.75 -14.57 4.23
CA LEU A 56 -0.64 -14.80 4.63
C LEU A 56 -1.16 -16.14 4.12
N ALA A 57 -0.87 -16.50 2.87
CA ALA A 57 -1.22 -17.80 2.31
C ALA A 57 -0.52 -18.95 3.06
N ALA A 58 0.76 -18.81 3.42
CA ALA A 58 1.48 -19.79 4.21
C ALA A 58 0.92 -19.95 5.63
N LEU A 59 0.52 -18.85 6.28
CA LEU A 59 -0.15 -18.89 7.58
C LEU A 59 -1.51 -19.61 7.48
N ALA A 60 -2.29 -19.36 6.41
CA ALA A 60 -3.55 -20.04 6.18
C ALA A 60 -3.34 -21.55 5.94
N ALA A 61 -2.34 -21.92 5.13
CA ALA A 61 -1.98 -23.32 4.92
C ALA A 61 -1.59 -24.02 6.24
N ALA A 62 -0.78 -23.37 7.08
CA ALA A 62 -0.41 -23.90 8.38
C ALA A 62 -1.64 -24.08 9.33
N MET A 63 -2.60 -23.17 9.26
CA MET A 63 -3.85 -23.28 10.01
C MET A 63 -4.71 -24.44 9.49
N THR A 64 -4.84 -24.60 8.17
CA THR A 64 -5.70 -25.65 7.59
C THR A 64 -5.22 -27.08 7.87
N ILE A 65 -3.90 -27.26 8.06
CA ILE A 65 -3.32 -28.56 8.47
C ILE A 65 -3.15 -28.71 9.98
N GLY A 66 -3.66 -27.74 10.77
CA GLY A 66 -3.62 -27.77 12.23
C GLY A 66 -2.24 -27.48 12.85
N SER A 67 -1.25 -27.00 12.07
CA SER A 67 0.08 -26.65 12.60
C SER A 67 0.04 -25.40 13.48
N ILE A 68 -0.91 -24.51 13.26
CA ILE A 68 -1.22 -23.37 14.13
C ILE A 68 -2.71 -23.31 14.42
N SER A 69 -3.07 -22.75 15.59
CA SER A 69 -4.48 -22.57 15.92
C SER A 69 -5.12 -21.42 15.12
N PRO A 70 -6.46 -21.44 14.91
CA PRO A 70 -7.18 -20.34 14.29
C PRO A 70 -6.92 -18.99 14.96
N SER A 71 -6.85 -18.96 16.29
CA SER A 71 -6.57 -17.73 17.05
C SER A 71 -5.14 -17.21 16.86
N LEU A 72 -4.16 -18.10 16.68
CA LEU A 72 -2.77 -17.71 16.34
C LEU A 72 -2.70 -17.17 14.92
N PHE A 73 -3.35 -17.84 13.96
CA PHE A 73 -3.49 -17.36 12.58
C PHE A 73 -4.06 -15.94 12.54
N GLN A 74 -5.22 -15.72 13.20
CA GLN A 74 -5.88 -14.41 13.20
C GLN A 74 -4.94 -13.31 13.74
N ARG A 75 -4.26 -13.56 14.86
CA ARG A 75 -3.30 -12.59 15.43
C ARG A 75 -2.13 -12.31 14.50
N ALA A 76 -1.57 -13.35 13.89
CA ALA A 76 -0.45 -13.20 12.96
C ALA A 76 -0.85 -12.40 11.70
N VAL A 77 -2.02 -12.69 11.13
CA VAL A 77 -2.57 -11.92 10.00
C VAL A 77 -2.79 -10.47 10.38
N MET A 78 -3.42 -10.18 11.53
CA MET A 78 -3.63 -8.81 12.00
C MET A 78 -2.31 -8.03 12.14
N GLU A 79 -1.25 -8.65 12.66
CA GLU A 79 0.06 -8.01 12.79
C GLU A 79 0.72 -7.76 11.42
N GLN A 80 0.63 -8.72 10.50
CA GLN A 80 1.15 -8.56 9.12
C GLN A 80 0.44 -7.42 8.40
N LEU A 81 -0.90 -7.37 8.44
CA LEU A 81 -1.69 -6.31 7.82
C LEU A 81 -1.37 -4.94 8.42
N LYS A 82 -1.28 -4.84 9.74
CA LYS A 82 -0.90 -3.60 10.43
C LYS A 82 0.46 -3.11 9.95
N ASN A 83 1.45 -4.00 9.88
CA ASN A 83 2.80 -3.65 9.44
C ASN A 83 2.80 -3.20 7.97
N LEU A 84 2.07 -3.89 7.09
CA LEU A 84 1.95 -3.53 5.68
C LEU A 84 1.28 -2.15 5.52
N HIS A 85 0.14 -1.91 6.16
CA HIS A 85 -0.58 -0.63 6.08
C HIS A 85 0.25 0.54 6.60
N LEU A 86 0.93 0.38 7.73
CA LEU A 86 1.78 1.42 8.27
C LEU A 86 3.00 1.69 7.38
N SER A 87 3.62 0.63 6.83
CA SER A 87 4.76 0.77 5.94
C SER A 87 4.38 1.49 4.64
N THR A 88 3.25 1.12 4.04
CA THR A 88 2.77 1.77 2.80
C THR A 88 2.30 3.20 3.05
N ALA A 89 1.67 3.48 4.18
CA ALA A 89 1.31 4.84 4.57
C ALA A 89 2.55 5.71 4.81
N ALA A 90 3.56 5.19 5.50
CA ALA A 90 4.83 5.87 5.72
C ALA A 90 5.53 6.18 4.39
N LEU A 91 5.58 5.21 3.47
CA LEU A 91 6.14 5.42 2.14
C LEU A 91 5.40 6.55 1.39
N GLY A 92 4.07 6.58 1.43
CA GLY A 92 3.26 7.64 0.81
C GLY A 92 3.44 9.01 1.47
N ALA A 93 3.68 9.05 2.77
CA ALA A 93 3.92 10.28 3.52
C ALA A 93 5.33 10.87 3.33
N GLY A 94 6.28 10.08 2.84
CA GLY A 94 7.67 10.50 2.65
C GLY A 94 8.67 9.89 3.64
N GLY A 95 8.31 8.79 4.27
CA GLY A 95 9.17 8.03 5.19
C GLY A 95 8.65 7.99 6.63
N TRP A 96 9.31 7.19 7.46
CA TRP A 96 8.91 7.01 8.87
C TRP A 96 8.99 8.29 9.70
N GLU A 97 9.87 9.19 9.34
CA GLU A 97 10.01 10.49 10.03
C GLU A 97 8.75 11.37 9.87
N GLN A 98 7.92 11.07 8.88
CA GLN A 98 6.65 11.76 8.64
C GLN A 98 5.45 11.09 9.32
N VAL A 99 5.66 9.98 10.02
CA VAL A 99 4.60 9.23 10.70
C VAL A 99 4.26 9.88 12.03
N ASP A 100 3.09 10.50 12.10
CA ASP A 100 2.51 11.10 13.30
C ASP A 100 1.29 10.31 13.82
N GLY A 101 0.75 10.73 14.95
CA GLY A 101 -0.46 10.13 15.52
C GLY A 101 -1.70 10.23 14.61
N ARG A 102 -1.76 11.23 13.72
CA ARG A 102 -2.87 11.38 12.76
C ARG A 102 -2.78 10.33 11.65
N LEU A 103 -1.57 10.06 11.14
CA LEU A 103 -1.34 8.99 10.17
C LEU A 103 -1.70 7.64 10.77
N TYR A 104 -1.25 7.36 12.00
CA TYR A 104 -1.64 6.15 12.73
C TYR A 104 -3.16 6.02 12.85
N GLY A 105 -3.87 7.10 13.21
CA GLY A 105 -5.32 7.10 13.30
C GLY A 105 -6.02 6.84 11.97
N ARG A 106 -5.47 7.33 10.84
CA ARG A 106 -6.03 7.06 9.51
C ARG A 106 -5.80 5.60 9.09
N ALA A 107 -4.60 5.09 9.25
CA ALA A 107 -4.28 3.69 8.98
C ALA A 107 -5.12 2.73 9.85
N GLY A 108 -5.30 3.08 11.13
CA GLY A 108 -6.11 2.31 12.07
C GLY A 108 -7.58 2.19 11.68
N ARG A 109 -8.18 3.21 11.08
CA ARG A 109 -9.57 3.13 10.58
C ARG A 109 -9.71 2.11 9.45
N VAL A 110 -8.78 2.10 8.49
CA VAL A 110 -8.79 1.12 7.39
C VAL A 110 -8.59 -0.30 7.94
N LEU A 111 -7.62 -0.47 8.83
CA LEU A 111 -7.36 -1.75 9.49
C LEU A 111 -8.56 -2.28 10.28
N SER A 112 -9.34 -1.39 10.90
CA SER A 112 -10.56 -1.78 11.63
C SER A 112 -11.57 -2.49 10.74
N ASP A 113 -11.73 -2.03 9.49
CA ASP A 113 -12.61 -2.68 8.53
C ASP A 113 -12.05 -4.03 8.08
N GLU A 114 -10.76 -4.12 7.81
CA GLU A 114 -10.12 -5.38 7.43
C GLU A 114 -10.17 -6.41 8.55
N TYR A 115 -9.98 -6.00 9.80
CA TYR A 115 -10.11 -6.90 10.96
C TYR A 115 -11.53 -7.42 11.13
N ARG A 116 -12.54 -6.64 10.77
CA ARG A 116 -13.94 -7.09 10.75
C ARG A 116 -14.16 -8.15 9.67
N TYR A 117 -13.59 -7.96 8.47
CA TYR A 117 -13.63 -8.97 7.41
C TYR A 117 -12.86 -10.24 7.79
N LEU A 118 -11.69 -10.11 8.40
CA LEU A 118 -10.91 -11.24 8.90
C LEU A 118 -11.69 -12.02 9.97
N SER A 119 -12.37 -11.34 10.89
CA SER A 119 -13.19 -11.99 11.90
C SER A 119 -14.39 -12.72 11.30
N ARG A 120 -14.97 -12.22 10.21
CA ARG A 120 -16.01 -12.92 9.45
C ARG A 120 -15.43 -14.15 8.75
N PHE A 121 -14.30 -14.02 8.07
CA PHE A 121 -13.59 -15.11 7.42
C PHE A 121 -13.30 -16.26 8.42
N MET A 122 -12.85 -15.92 9.63
CA MET A 122 -12.58 -16.92 10.66
C MET A 122 -13.85 -17.70 11.08
N ARG A 123 -14.99 -17.01 11.23
CA ARG A 123 -16.26 -17.69 11.53
C ARG A 123 -16.71 -18.63 10.40
N GLU A 124 -16.57 -18.19 9.15
CA GLU A 124 -16.90 -19.00 7.97
C GLU A 124 -16.01 -20.26 7.89
N TYR A 125 -14.71 -20.11 8.21
CA TYR A 125 -13.78 -21.23 8.24
C TYR A 125 -14.09 -22.22 9.39
N GLU A 126 -14.25 -21.75 10.61
CA GLU A 126 -14.56 -22.56 11.78
C GLU A 126 -15.95 -23.22 11.67
N GLY A 127 -16.90 -22.58 10.98
CA GLY A 127 -18.21 -23.12 10.65
C GLY A 127 -18.22 -24.14 9.50
N GLY A 128 -17.08 -24.34 8.83
CA GLY A 128 -16.99 -25.25 7.68
C GLY A 128 -17.64 -24.73 6.39
N GLU A 129 -17.91 -23.43 6.31
CA GLU A 129 -18.56 -22.80 5.15
C GLU A 129 -17.59 -22.61 3.97
N ILE A 130 -16.28 -22.63 4.23
CA ILE A 130 -15.23 -22.51 3.22
C ILE A 130 -14.22 -23.66 3.34
N THR A 131 -13.72 -24.10 2.17
CA THR A 131 -12.71 -25.18 2.13
C THR A 131 -11.32 -24.67 2.51
N PRO A 132 -10.37 -25.57 2.86
CA PRO A 132 -8.98 -25.21 3.07
C PRO A 132 -8.35 -24.41 1.92
N GLU A 133 -8.63 -24.81 0.67
CA GLU A 133 -8.11 -24.15 -0.53
C GLU A 133 -8.68 -22.73 -0.68
N GLN A 134 -9.97 -22.56 -0.40
CA GLN A 134 -10.62 -21.24 -0.40
C GLN A 134 -10.06 -20.36 0.73
N ALA A 135 -9.75 -20.93 1.90
CA ALA A 135 -9.16 -20.21 3.00
C ALA A 135 -7.75 -19.68 2.64
N ILE A 136 -6.91 -20.50 2.01
CA ILE A 136 -5.59 -20.10 1.54
C ILE A 136 -5.68 -19.00 0.48
N ALA A 137 -6.54 -19.18 -0.53
CA ALA A 137 -6.73 -18.20 -1.60
C ALA A 137 -7.24 -16.84 -1.07
N ARG A 138 -8.21 -16.83 -0.13
CA ARG A 138 -8.74 -15.59 0.45
C ARG A 138 -7.76 -14.87 1.37
N ALA A 139 -6.89 -15.60 2.06
CA ALA A 139 -5.92 -15.00 2.97
C ALA A 139 -4.98 -14.04 2.24
N GLY A 140 -4.51 -14.40 1.03
CA GLY A 140 -3.66 -13.54 0.21
C GLY A 140 -4.32 -12.21 -0.17
N LEU A 141 -5.62 -12.20 -0.46
CA LEU A 141 -6.32 -10.99 -0.90
C LEU A 141 -6.32 -9.84 0.12
N TYR A 142 -6.05 -10.11 1.40
CA TYR A 142 -5.96 -9.06 2.42
C TYR A 142 -4.79 -8.09 2.20
N ALA A 143 -3.72 -8.51 1.53
CA ALA A 143 -2.59 -7.63 1.24
C ALA A 143 -2.95 -6.47 0.29
N ASP A 144 -3.90 -6.67 -0.61
CA ASP A 144 -4.29 -5.67 -1.63
C ASP A 144 -4.85 -4.37 -1.03
N GLY A 145 -5.49 -4.43 0.14
CA GLY A 145 -6.08 -3.27 0.81
C GLY A 145 -5.06 -2.16 1.14
N ALA A 146 -3.82 -2.55 1.40
CA ALA A 146 -2.77 -1.64 1.81
C ALA A 146 -2.27 -0.71 0.67
N TYR A 147 -2.46 -1.09 -0.62
CA TYR A 147 -2.05 -0.24 -1.75
C TYR A 147 -2.76 1.11 -1.75
N GLY A 148 -4.04 1.11 -1.45
CA GLY A 148 -4.82 2.35 -1.33
C GLY A 148 -4.30 3.27 -0.22
N GLN A 149 -3.62 2.74 0.79
CA GLN A 149 -3.06 3.54 1.87
C GLN A 149 -1.88 4.41 1.41
N TYR A 150 -0.94 3.83 0.63
CA TYR A 150 0.13 4.60 0.00
C TYR A 150 -0.44 5.78 -0.81
N ARG A 151 -1.42 5.52 -1.67
CA ARG A 151 -2.00 6.53 -2.56
C ARG A 151 -2.71 7.65 -1.79
N ARG A 152 -3.50 7.32 -0.79
CA ARG A 152 -4.17 8.33 0.06
C ARG A 152 -3.19 9.26 0.76
N GLU A 153 -2.09 8.73 1.28
CA GLU A 153 -1.08 9.57 1.94
C GLU A 153 -0.27 10.38 0.92
N THR A 154 0.00 9.85 -0.26
CA THR A 154 0.62 10.61 -1.36
C THR A 154 -0.28 11.77 -1.81
N ASP A 155 -1.55 11.53 -2.12
CA ASP A 155 -2.49 12.57 -2.54
C ASP A 155 -2.65 13.65 -1.44
N ARG A 156 -2.71 13.23 -0.17
CA ARG A 156 -2.75 14.16 0.96
C ARG A 156 -1.51 15.04 1.03
N ARG A 157 -0.33 14.45 0.89
CA ARG A 157 0.95 15.17 0.91
C ARG A 157 1.04 16.16 -0.26
N MET A 158 0.64 15.75 -1.46
CA MET A 158 0.59 16.61 -2.63
C MET A 158 -0.36 17.78 -2.43
N ARG A 159 -1.55 17.55 -1.86
CA ARG A 159 -2.49 18.62 -1.52
C ARG A 159 -1.92 19.62 -0.51
N LEU A 160 -1.23 19.15 0.52
CA LEU A 160 -0.54 20.02 1.50
C LEU A 160 0.60 20.83 0.89
N ALA A 161 1.20 20.34 -0.20
CA ALA A 161 2.22 21.02 -0.97
C ALA A 161 1.65 22.00 -2.02
N GLY A 162 0.33 22.18 -2.08
CA GLY A 162 -0.33 23.11 -3.01
C GLY A 162 -0.52 22.54 -4.42
N VAL A 163 -0.34 21.24 -4.63
CA VAL A 163 -0.66 20.58 -5.89
C VAL A 163 -2.17 20.60 -6.10
N GLN A 164 -2.62 20.95 -7.29
CA GLN A 164 -4.03 21.14 -7.63
C GLN A 164 -4.54 20.12 -8.62
N GLU A 165 -3.67 19.55 -9.46
CA GLU A 165 -4.05 18.63 -10.51
C GLU A 165 -3.27 17.33 -10.48
N GLU A 166 -3.93 16.28 -10.95
CA GLU A 166 -3.38 14.94 -11.14
C GLU A 166 -3.69 14.43 -12.55
N TRP A 167 -2.85 13.55 -13.05
CA TRP A 167 -3.10 12.76 -14.24
C TRP A 167 -2.81 11.31 -13.96
N LEU A 168 -3.79 10.44 -14.12
CA LEU A 168 -3.60 9.00 -14.00
C LEU A 168 -2.84 8.48 -15.22
N ARG A 169 -1.71 7.83 -14.97
CA ARG A 169 -0.90 7.17 -16.00
C ARG A 169 -1.05 5.66 -15.90
N THR A 170 -1.24 5.03 -17.04
CA THR A 170 -1.40 3.57 -17.10
C THR A 170 -0.11 2.87 -17.50
N GLU A 171 0.04 1.65 -17.00
CA GLU A 171 1.13 0.76 -17.37
C GLU A 171 0.65 -0.26 -18.43
N PRO A 172 1.55 -0.93 -19.16
CA PRO A 172 1.19 -1.98 -20.09
C PRO A 172 0.32 -3.06 -19.40
N GLY A 173 -0.79 -3.41 -20.02
CA GLY A 173 -1.76 -4.34 -19.45
C GLY A 173 -2.81 -3.71 -18.53
N ALA A 174 -2.87 -2.38 -18.45
CA ALA A 174 -3.90 -1.68 -17.68
C ALA A 174 -5.31 -2.08 -18.10
N CYS A 175 -6.23 -2.14 -17.13
CA CYS A 175 -7.64 -2.41 -17.38
C CYS A 175 -8.34 -1.25 -18.08
N ASN A 176 -9.52 -1.52 -18.65
CA ASN A 176 -10.28 -0.50 -19.38
C ASN A 176 -10.67 0.70 -18.49
N VAL A 177 -10.93 0.48 -17.20
CA VAL A 177 -11.27 1.56 -16.25
C VAL A 177 -10.09 2.51 -16.08
N CYS A 178 -8.87 1.97 -15.92
CA CYS A 178 -7.67 2.81 -15.81
C CYS A 178 -7.36 3.55 -17.12
N ARG A 179 -7.51 2.89 -18.27
CA ARG A 179 -7.31 3.53 -19.58
C ARG A 179 -8.32 4.66 -19.84
N LEU A 180 -9.56 4.46 -19.42
CA LEU A 180 -10.56 5.53 -19.51
C LEU A 180 -10.17 6.72 -18.62
N ALA A 181 -9.78 6.47 -17.37
CA ALA A 181 -9.33 7.53 -16.47
C ALA A 181 -8.05 8.24 -16.95
N GLU A 182 -7.14 7.55 -17.65
CA GLU A 182 -5.97 8.20 -18.30
C GLU A 182 -6.38 9.16 -19.40
N SER A 183 -7.45 8.83 -20.15
CA SER A 183 -7.95 9.69 -21.25
C SER A 183 -8.56 11.01 -20.76
N ASP A 184 -8.87 11.15 -19.47
CA ASP A 184 -9.36 12.41 -18.88
C ASP A 184 -8.26 13.49 -18.83
N GLY A 185 -6.97 13.09 -18.96
CA GLY A 185 -5.84 14.00 -18.89
C GLY A 185 -5.63 14.59 -17.51
N TRP A 186 -5.28 15.87 -17.44
CA TRP A 186 -5.11 16.59 -16.19
C TRP A 186 -6.47 16.97 -15.59
N VAL A 187 -6.73 16.50 -14.38
CA VAL A 187 -7.96 16.73 -13.62
C VAL A 187 -7.64 17.22 -12.22
N GLU A 188 -8.65 17.67 -11.49
CA GLU A 188 -8.48 18.11 -10.10
C GLU A 188 -7.93 16.98 -9.21
N LEU A 189 -7.02 17.31 -8.31
CA LEU A 189 -6.39 16.38 -7.38
C LEU A 189 -7.42 15.64 -6.51
N GLY A 190 -7.44 14.33 -6.62
CA GLY A 190 -8.36 13.44 -5.93
C GLY A 190 -9.55 12.97 -6.77
N THR A 191 -9.60 13.34 -8.07
CA THR A 191 -10.63 12.86 -9.01
C THR A 191 -10.53 11.37 -9.25
N HIS A 192 -9.31 10.84 -9.38
CA HIS A 192 -9.08 9.42 -9.61
C HIS A 192 -8.66 8.69 -8.33
N GLU A 193 -9.51 7.80 -7.87
CA GLU A 193 -9.12 6.86 -6.83
C GLU A 193 -8.40 5.66 -7.46
N ILE A 194 -7.21 5.35 -6.95
CA ILE A 194 -6.44 4.16 -7.31
C ILE A 194 -5.93 3.47 -6.03
N PRO A 195 -5.85 2.14 -6.01
CA PRO A 195 -6.06 1.19 -7.12
C PRO A 195 -7.54 1.05 -7.51
N LYS A 196 -7.79 0.77 -8.78
CA LYS A 196 -9.15 0.47 -9.27
C LYS A 196 -9.52 -1.02 -9.11
N HIS A 197 -8.51 -1.88 -8.93
CA HIS A 197 -8.64 -3.32 -8.77
C HIS A 197 -7.36 -3.89 -8.13
N PRO A 198 -7.37 -5.12 -7.61
CA PRO A 198 -6.17 -5.81 -7.15
C PRO A 198 -5.08 -5.81 -8.22
N SER A 199 -3.82 -5.70 -7.80
CA SER A 199 -2.65 -5.64 -8.69
C SER A 199 -2.63 -4.46 -9.69
N CYS A 200 -3.40 -3.40 -9.44
CA CYS A 200 -3.35 -2.18 -10.25
C CYS A 200 -1.98 -1.53 -10.16
N ARG A 201 -1.32 -1.31 -11.31
CA ARG A 201 0.02 -0.70 -11.41
C ARG A 201 -0.02 0.75 -11.84
N CYS A 202 -1.21 1.30 -12.08
CA CYS A 202 -1.36 2.68 -12.50
C CYS A 202 -0.85 3.63 -11.42
N HIS A 203 -0.28 4.75 -11.85
CA HIS A 203 0.26 5.78 -10.96
C HIS A 203 -0.29 7.16 -11.34
N LYS A 204 -0.02 8.16 -10.54
CA LYS A 204 -0.43 9.54 -10.79
C LYS A 204 0.79 10.42 -11.04
N GLU A 205 0.68 11.30 -12.01
CA GLU A 205 1.52 12.48 -12.13
C GLU A 205 0.81 13.67 -11.48
N TYR A 206 1.57 14.65 -11.02
CA TYR A 206 1.05 15.77 -10.25
C TYR A 206 1.61 17.09 -10.77
N ARG A 207 0.78 18.15 -10.81
CA ARG A 207 1.25 19.50 -11.11
C ARG A 207 0.47 20.56 -10.34
N ILE A 208 1.08 21.76 -10.25
CA ILE A 208 0.38 22.98 -9.88
C ILE A 208 -0.26 23.51 -11.16
N ARG A 209 -1.46 24.04 -11.06
CA ARG A 209 -2.11 24.73 -12.16
C ARG A 209 -1.35 26.04 -12.38
N ASP A 210 -0.85 26.25 -13.60
CA ASP A 210 -0.32 27.55 -13.99
C ASP A 210 -1.49 28.54 -14.02
N GLU A 211 -1.35 29.67 -13.31
CA GLU A 211 -2.34 30.75 -13.27
C GLU A 211 -2.37 31.53 -14.61
#